data_143db90e5f00ec4dcd2e877bf2bb6589
#
_entry.id   143db90e5f00ec4dcd2e877bf2bb6589
#
_cell.length_a   1.000
_cell.length_b   1.000
_cell.length_c   1.000
_cell.angle_alpha   90.00
_cell.angle_beta   90.00
_cell.angle_gamma   90.00
#
_symmetry.space_group_name_H-M   'P 1'
#
loop_
_entity.id
_entity.type
_entity.pdbx_description
1 polymer ?
#
loop_
_entity_poly.entity_id
_entity_poly.type
_entity_poly.pdbx_seq_one_letter_code
_entity_poly.pdbx_strand_id
1 'polypeptide(L)'
;MPRALSWIKSSQSNVCGTVGVSDRPSSKRKFMRRIKLGILQTNHDKSVEVGDAYPDDAHRFRDLFDAQDERFEYRVYMTIGGHVPRDLDEQDAFMITGSPLSVLDDHIFTKDLLDFIRRCDMAKKPLLGVCFGHQAIAVALGGKVERSAFGYNVGIEETLYHDHTDWMTPKRETLPMYVFHEDQVTQLPTGCRLLGSTKACKIASFAKEDHIFSTQSHPEFSYEFMSCVLRFAESEMPKNVVEGAWKSIKKDQHGHIFGTWCAKFFKKGLRSA
;
A
#
# COMPACT_ATOMS: atom_id res chain seq x y z
N MET A 1 -51.69 1.89 14.17
CA MET A 1 -51.79 2.79 15.34
C MET A 1 -50.48 2.66 16.11
N PRO A 2 -49.64 3.67 16.17
CA PRO A 2 -48.42 3.63 16.95
C PRO A 2 -48.64 4.23 18.33
N ARG A 3 -48.11 3.58 19.38
CA ARG A 3 -48.12 4.07 20.76
C ARG A 3 -46.90 4.94 20.99
N ALA A 4 -47.14 6.21 21.38
CA ALA A 4 -46.17 7.15 21.88
C ALA A 4 -45.78 6.79 23.32
N LEU A 5 -44.48 6.80 23.64
CA LEU A 5 -43.95 6.75 24.99
C LEU A 5 -43.49 8.14 25.42
N SER A 6 -44.19 8.68 26.39
CA SER A 6 -43.92 9.96 27.08
C SER A 6 -42.79 9.82 28.09
N TRP A 7 -41.81 10.73 28.05
CA TRP A 7 -40.80 10.87 29.12
C TRP A 7 -41.25 11.91 30.13
N ILE A 8 -41.38 11.46 31.38
CA ILE A 8 -41.76 12.27 32.54
C ILE A 8 -40.53 13.06 33.01
N LYS A 9 -40.73 14.37 33.17
CA LYS A 9 -39.82 15.26 33.89
C LYS A 9 -40.00 15.07 35.41
N SER A 10 -38.90 14.87 36.15
CA SER A 10 -38.84 15.12 37.57
C SER A 10 -37.77 16.17 37.86
N SER A 11 -38.23 17.31 38.36
CA SER A 11 -37.44 18.38 38.93
C SER A 11 -37.02 18.00 40.36
N GLN A 12 -35.75 18.16 40.71
CA GLN A 12 -35.34 18.47 42.10
C GLN A 12 -34.14 19.44 42.09
N SER A 13 -34.22 20.35 43.01
CA SER A 13 -33.49 21.59 43.20
C SER A 13 -32.20 21.42 44.02
N ASN A 14 -31.21 22.27 43.65
CA ASN A 14 -30.24 22.96 44.50
C ASN A 14 -29.41 22.21 45.54
N VAL A 15 -28.08 22.22 45.35
CA VAL A 15 -27.13 22.80 46.30
C VAL A 15 -25.93 23.39 45.58
N CYS A 16 -25.64 24.65 45.82
CA CYS A 16 -24.50 25.42 45.40
C CYS A 16 -23.25 24.98 46.19
N GLY A 17 -22.28 24.41 45.50
CA GLY A 17 -20.95 24.16 46.03
C GLY A 17 -19.93 24.69 45.00
N THR A 18 -19.31 25.84 45.28
CA THR A 18 -18.19 26.39 44.53
C THR A 18 -16.98 25.48 44.69
N VAL A 19 -16.73 24.63 43.68
CA VAL A 19 -15.48 23.89 43.56
C VAL A 19 -14.61 24.65 42.54
N GLY A 20 -13.45 25.05 43.03
CA GLY A 20 -12.46 25.80 42.23
C GLY A 20 -12.13 25.07 40.93
N VAL A 21 -12.32 25.77 39.81
CA VAL A 21 -11.88 25.34 38.49
C VAL A 21 -10.37 25.41 38.48
N SER A 22 -9.71 24.25 38.64
CA SER A 22 -8.28 24.12 38.33
C SER A 22 -8.13 24.26 36.83
N ASP A 23 -7.51 25.35 36.40
CA ASP A 23 -7.02 25.54 35.02
C ASP A 23 -6.10 24.37 34.63
N ARG A 24 -6.66 23.34 34.01
CA ARG A 24 -5.85 22.39 33.26
C ARG A 24 -5.43 23.12 31.99
N PRO A 25 -4.13 23.16 31.66
CA PRO A 25 -3.70 23.76 30.41
C PRO A 25 -4.39 22.99 29.28
N SER A 26 -5.19 23.71 28.48
CA SER A 26 -5.75 23.18 27.25
C SER A 26 -4.58 22.81 26.35
N SER A 27 -4.22 21.52 26.32
CA SER A 27 -3.31 21.02 25.29
C SER A 27 -3.99 21.33 23.95
N LYS A 28 -3.52 22.37 23.29
CA LYS A 28 -3.88 22.66 21.90
C LYS A 28 -3.57 21.37 21.13
N ARG A 29 -4.57 20.52 20.90
CA ARG A 29 -4.49 19.43 19.94
C ARG A 29 -4.16 20.10 18.62
N LYS A 30 -2.87 20.03 18.24
CA LYS A 30 -2.42 20.44 16.93
C LYS A 30 -3.22 19.57 15.97
N PHE A 31 -4.20 20.16 15.26
CA PHE A 31 -4.92 19.46 14.21
C PHE A 31 -3.88 19.01 13.20
N MET A 32 -3.51 17.73 13.23
CA MET A 32 -2.60 17.19 12.23
C MET A 32 -3.35 17.21 10.89
N ARG A 33 -2.80 17.90 9.92
CA ARG A 33 -3.28 17.92 8.54
C ARG A 33 -3.37 16.48 8.04
N ARG A 34 -4.48 16.11 7.44
CA ARG A 34 -4.62 14.82 6.74
C ARG A 34 -3.74 14.82 5.51
N ILE A 35 -3.16 13.67 5.20
CA ILE A 35 -2.42 13.44 3.97
C ILE A 35 -3.42 13.06 2.90
N LYS A 36 -3.55 13.86 1.84
CA LYS A 36 -4.36 13.52 0.67
C LYS A 36 -3.62 12.50 -0.17
N LEU A 37 -4.07 11.24 -0.15
CA LEU A 37 -3.46 10.13 -0.86
C LEU A 37 -4.33 9.68 -2.03
N GLY A 38 -3.79 9.80 -3.24
CA GLY A 38 -4.38 9.24 -4.45
C GLY A 38 -3.98 7.77 -4.60
N ILE A 39 -4.95 6.87 -4.68
CA ILE A 39 -4.72 5.45 -4.92
C ILE A 39 -5.06 5.13 -6.37
N LEU A 40 -4.05 4.78 -7.17
CA LEU A 40 -4.21 4.32 -8.53
C LEU A 40 -4.46 2.81 -8.50
N GLN A 41 -5.72 2.44 -8.62
CA GLN A 41 -6.15 1.04 -8.58
C GLN A 41 -6.00 0.39 -9.96
N THR A 42 -5.06 -0.55 -10.07
CA THR A 42 -4.68 -1.24 -11.31
C THR A 42 -5.29 -2.63 -11.44
N ASN A 43 -6.17 -2.99 -10.52
CA ASN A 43 -6.91 -4.24 -10.50
C ASN A 43 -8.41 -3.99 -10.24
N HIS A 44 -9.26 -4.81 -10.84
CA HIS A 44 -10.69 -4.90 -10.53
C HIS A 44 -11.13 -6.34 -10.73
N ASP A 45 -10.99 -7.14 -9.68
CA ASP A 45 -11.43 -8.53 -9.68
C ASP A 45 -12.97 -8.58 -9.70
N LYS A 46 -13.53 -9.37 -10.59
CA LYS A 46 -14.98 -9.59 -10.76
C LYS A 46 -15.39 -11.03 -10.49
N SER A 47 -14.47 -11.85 -9.97
CA SER A 47 -14.80 -13.22 -9.59
C SER A 47 -15.65 -13.23 -8.32
N VAL A 48 -16.50 -14.23 -8.21
CA VAL A 48 -17.32 -14.45 -7.00
C VAL A 48 -16.42 -14.84 -5.83
N GLU A 49 -15.37 -15.60 -6.11
CA GLU A 49 -14.47 -16.18 -5.10
C GLU A 49 -13.58 -15.12 -4.44
N VAL A 50 -13.13 -14.13 -5.21
CA VAL A 50 -12.19 -13.10 -4.73
C VAL A 50 -12.87 -11.74 -4.72
N GLY A 51 -13.39 -11.28 -5.87
CA GLY A 51 -13.89 -9.92 -6.04
C GLY A 51 -15.16 -9.62 -5.22
N ASP A 52 -16.08 -10.59 -5.09
CA ASP A 52 -17.28 -10.42 -4.26
C ASP A 52 -17.03 -10.75 -2.78
N ALA A 53 -16.02 -11.60 -2.49
CA ALA A 53 -15.77 -12.09 -1.14
C ALA A 53 -14.86 -11.19 -0.30
N TYR A 54 -14.02 -10.36 -0.94
CA TYR A 54 -13.03 -9.54 -0.26
C TYR A 54 -13.06 -8.07 -0.72
N PRO A 55 -12.68 -7.12 0.16
CA PRO A 55 -12.48 -5.74 -0.23
C PRO A 55 -11.47 -5.60 -1.38
N ASP A 56 -11.66 -4.61 -2.24
CA ASP A 56 -10.72 -4.30 -3.32
C ASP A 56 -9.34 -3.81 -2.81
N ASP A 57 -8.37 -3.67 -3.72
CA ASP A 57 -7.01 -3.27 -3.36
C ASP A 57 -6.97 -1.93 -2.64
N ALA A 58 -7.74 -0.94 -3.10
CA ALA A 58 -7.78 0.38 -2.48
C ALA A 58 -8.29 0.31 -1.03
N HIS A 59 -9.27 -0.54 -0.74
CA HIS A 59 -9.76 -0.73 0.63
C HIS A 59 -8.72 -1.40 1.52
N ARG A 60 -8.03 -2.45 1.05
CA ARG A 60 -6.99 -3.13 1.81
C ARG A 60 -5.82 -2.19 2.16
N PHE A 61 -5.43 -1.31 1.22
CA PHE A 61 -4.42 -0.28 1.51
C PHE A 61 -4.92 0.79 2.49
N ARG A 62 -6.20 1.20 2.39
CA ARG A 62 -6.79 2.11 3.39
C ARG A 62 -6.75 1.50 4.79
N ASP A 63 -7.13 0.23 4.94
CA ASP A 63 -7.08 -0.47 6.22
C ASP A 63 -5.65 -0.52 6.76
N LEU A 64 -4.65 -0.80 5.91
CA LEU A 64 -3.25 -0.81 6.28
C LEU A 64 -2.78 0.57 6.79
N PHE A 65 -3.16 1.66 6.12
CA PHE A 65 -2.71 3.01 6.48
C PHE A 65 -3.54 3.62 7.61
N ASP A 66 -4.84 3.33 7.70
CA ASP A 66 -5.69 3.82 8.79
C ASP A 66 -5.33 3.17 10.14
N ALA A 67 -4.63 2.02 10.12
CA ALA A 67 -4.03 1.40 11.31
C ALA A 67 -2.75 2.12 11.78
N GLN A 68 -2.23 3.14 11.04
CA GLN A 68 -1.03 3.88 11.40
C GLN A 68 -1.37 5.16 12.19
N ASP A 69 -0.32 5.83 12.72
CA ASP A 69 -0.49 7.07 13.49
C ASP A 69 -0.92 8.27 12.63
N GLU A 70 -0.61 8.24 11.34
CA GLU A 70 -0.92 9.32 10.42
C GLU A 70 -2.40 9.29 9.99
N ARG A 71 -2.94 10.44 9.60
CA ARG A 71 -4.32 10.57 9.13
C ARG A 71 -4.33 10.80 7.63
N PHE A 72 -5.17 10.05 6.93
CA PHE A 72 -5.29 10.12 5.47
C PHE A 72 -6.67 10.60 5.04
N GLU A 73 -6.71 11.17 3.84
CA GLU A 73 -7.89 11.42 3.03
C GLU A 73 -7.64 10.77 1.67
N TYR A 74 -8.48 9.82 1.28
CA TYR A 74 -8.22 8.98 0.12
C TYR A 74 -9.06 9.39 -1.09
N ARG A 75 -8.44 9.37 -2.26
CA ARG A 75 -9.12 9.39 -3.55
C ARG A 75 -8.66 8.20 -4.38
N VAL A 76 -9.61 7.37 -4.82
CA VAL A 76 -9.32 6.22 -5.67
C VAL A 76 -9.49 6.61 -7.14
N TYR A 77 -8.50 6.30 -7.95
CA TYR A 77 -8.50 6.44 -9.39
C TYR A 77 -8.56 5.05 -10.01
N MET A 78 -9.62 4.74 -10.75
CA MET A 78 -9.81 3.44 -11.40
C MET A 78 -8.90 3.34 -12.63
N THR A 79 -7.61 3.18 -12.38
CA THR A 79 -6.56 3.17 -13.42
C THR A 79 -6.75 1.99 -14.37
N ILE A 80 -7.21 0.84 -13.88
CA ILE A 80 -7.59 -0.31 -14.72
C ILE A 80 -8.60 0.07 -15.81
N GLY A 81 -9.45 1.07 -15.59
CA GLY A 81 -10.42 1.61 -16.55
C GLY A 81 -9.92 2.85 -17.31
N GLY A 82 -8.62 3.16 -17.25
CA GLY A 82 -8.02 4.30 -17.94
C GLY A 82 -8.09 5.63 -17.19
N HIS A 83 -8.49 5.65 -15.91
CA HIS A 83 -8.55 6.87 -15.12
C HIS A 83 -7.23 7.12 -14.38
N VAL A 84 -6.40 7.99 -14.93
CA VAL A 84 -5.14 8.44 -14.32
C VAL A 84 -5.27 9.92 -13.92
N PRO A 85 -4.70 10.37 -12.77
CA PRO A 85 -4.75 11.77 -12.34
C PRO A 85 -4.13 12.70 -13.39
N ARG A 86 -4.83 13.77 -13.75
CA ARG A 86 -4.33 14.76 -14.71
C ARG A 86 -3.48 15.83 -14.02
N ASP A 87 -3.89 16.22 -12.81
CA ASP A 87 -3.21 17.23 -12.00
C ASP A 87 -2.55 16.55 -10.79
N LEU A 88 -1.25 16.75 -10.61
CA LEU A 88 -0.50 16.21 -9.48
C LEU A 88 -0.83 16.94 -8.17
N ASP A 89 -1.36 18.17 -8.23
CA ASP A 89 -1.65 18.97 -7.05
C ASP A 89 -3.01 18.63 -6.42
N GLU A 90 -3.82 17.75 -7.08
CA GLU A 90 -5.04 17.22 -6.48
C GLU A 90 -4.77 16.44 -5.19
N GLN A 91 -3.59 15.81 -5.09
CA GLN A 91 -3.20 14.98 -3.95
C GLN A 91 -1.81 15.39 -3.43
N ASP A 92 -1.57 15.10 -2.15
CA ASP A 92 -0.26 15.31 -1.53
C ASP A 92 0.74 14.22 -1.96
N ALA A 93 0.24 13.01 -2.17
CA ALA A 93 1.01 11.83 -2.55
C ALA A 93 0.16 10.86 -3.37
N PHE A 94 0.81 9.92 -4.04
CA PHE A 94 0.14 8.87 -4.78
C PHE A 94 0.69 7.49 -4.45
N MET A 95 -0.13 6.46 -4.70
CA MET A 95 0.32 5.08 -4.72
C MET A 95 -0.29 4.32 -5.90
N ILE A 96 0.42 3.29 -6.37
CA ILE A 96 -0.04 2.36 -7.40
C ILE A 96 -0.15 0.98 -6.76
N THR A 97 -1.32 0.37 -6.87
CA THR A 97 -1.61 -0.95 -6.28
C THR A 97 -0.92 -2.10 -7.02
N GLY A 98 -1.03 -3.29 -6.49
CA GLY A 98 -0.77 -4.53 -7.21
C GLY A 98 -1.83 -4.81 -8.28
N SER A 99 -1.54 -5.77 -9.16
CA SER A 99 -2.44 -6.27 -10.19
C SER A 99 -2.03 -7.70 -10.58
N PRO A 100 -2.97 -8.57 -10.98
CA PRO A 100 -2.65 -9.85 -11.62
C PRO A 100 -2.17 -9.66 -13.06
N LEU A 101 -2.28 -8.45 -13.63
CA LEU A 101 -1.81 -8.12 -14.97
C LEU A 101 -0.29 -7.99 -14.99
N SER A 102 0.31 -8.28 -16.16
CA SER A 102 1.73 -8.04 -16.39
C SER A 102 1.97 -6.62 -16.89
N VAL A 103 2.99 -5.95 -16.35
CA VAL A 103 3.44 -4.64 -16.87
C VAL A 103 4.10 -4.75 -18.22
N LEU A 104 4.43 -5.98 -18.66
CA LEU A 104 5.02 -6.28 -19.98
C LEU A 104 3.98 -6.31 -21.08
N ASP A 105 2.70 -6.39 -20.73
CA ASP A 105 1.59 -6.41 -21.69
C ASP A 105 1.08 -4.99 -21.97
N ASP A 106 0.51 -4.81 -23.16
CA ASP A 106 -0.07 -3.53 -23.58
C ASP A 106 -1.53 -3.44 -23.12
N HIS A 107 -1.75 -2.83 -21.96
CA HIS A 107 -3.07 -2.53 -21.43
C HIS A 107 -3.50 -1.11 -21.79
N ILE A 108 -4.81 -0.87 -21.86
CA ILE A 108 -5.40 0.43 -22.20
C ILE A 108 -4.86 1.60 -21.35
N PHE A 109 -4.44 1.33 -20.13
CA PHE A 109 -3.96 2.34 -19.18
C PHE A 109 -2.42 2.41 -19.10
N THR A 110 -1.68 1.47 -19.69
CA THR A 110 -0.22 1.33 -19.47
C THR A 110 0.52 2.62 -19.84
N LYS A 111 0.28 3.17 -21.03
CA LYS A 111 0.94 4.39 -21.50
C LYS A 111 0.70 5.56 -20.55
N ASP A 112 -0.55 5.82 -20.22
CA ASP A 112 -0.93 6.97 -19.38
C ASP A 112 -0.38 6.82 -17.95
N LEU A 113 -0.35 5.58 -17.41
CA LEU A 113 0.25 5.27 -16.11
C LEU A 113 1.76 5.54 -16.11
N LEU A 114 2.49 5.06 -17.14
CA LEU A 114 3.94 5.30 -17.23
C LEU A 114 4.26 6.78 -17.38
N ASP A 115 3.47 7.53 -18.15
CA ASP A 115 3.62 8.98 -18.28
C ASP A 115 3.30 9.72 -16.98
N PHE A 116 2.29 9.26 -16.23
CA PHE A 116 1.98 9.76 -14.89
C PHE A 116 3.15 9.56 -13.92
N ILE A 117 3.75 8.37 -13.89
CA ILE A 117 4.92 8.05 -13.06
C ILE A 117 6.08 9.00 -13.36
N ARG A 118 6.38 9.23 -14.66
CA ARG A 118 7.44 10.17 -15.06
C ARG A 118 7.15 11.60 -14.61
N ARG A 119 5.89 12.04 -14.68
CA ARG A 119 5.49 13.37 -14.15
C ARG A 119 5.69 13.45 -12.63
N CYS A 120 5.33 12.41 -11.88
CA CYS A 120 5.58 12.34 -10.43
C CYS A 120 7.08 12.43 -10.13
N ASP A 121 7.93 11.71 -10.85
CA ASP A 121 9.37 11.75 -10.67
C ASP A 121 9.95 13.14 -10.95
N MET A 122 9.56 13.78 -12.07
CA MET A 122 10.01 15.14 -12.42
C MET A 122 9.56 16.19 -11.38
N ALA A 123 8.35 16.06 -10.88
CA ALA A 123 7.79 16.98 -9.88
C ALA A 123 8.21 16.66 -8.43
N LYS A 124 8.99 15.59 -8.21
CA LYS A 124 9.33 15.06 -6.89
C LYS A 124 8.10 14.77 -6.03
N LYS A 125 6.98 14.42 -6.66
CA LYS A 125 5.73 14.07 -5.99
C LYS A 125 5.87 12.69 -5.34
N PRO A 126 5.58 12.54 -4.03
CA PRO A 126 5.72 11.25 -3.35
C PRO A 126 4.85 10.17 -4.02
N LEU A 127 5.50 9.08 -4.43
CA LEU A 127 4.86 7.97 -5.13
C LEU A 127 5.34 6.63 -4.55
N LEU A 128 4.38 5.82 -4.08
CA LEU A 128 4.58 4.44 -3.66
C LEU A 128 4.14 3.47 -4.76
N GLY A 129 4.92 2.43 -5.03
CA GLY A 129 4.52 1.32 -5.89
C GLY A 129 4.57 -0.02 -5.18
N VAL A 130 3.52 -0.84 -5.33
CA VAL A 130 3.42 -2.17 -4.74
C VAL A 130 3.19 -3.20 -5.85
N CYS A 131 3.98 -4.27 -5.89
CA CYS A 131 3.94 -5.36 -6.85
C CYS A 131 3.91 -4.85 -8.30
N PHE A 132 2.78 -4.87 -8.99
CA PHE A 132 2.62 -4.25 -10.32
C PHE A 132 3.07 -2.79 -10.32
N GLY A 133 2.69 -2.01 -9.29
CA GLY A 133 3.11 -0.61 -9.17
C GLY A 133 4.63 -0.44 -9.02
N HIS A 134 5.32 -1.34 -8.31
CA HIS A 134 6.77 -1.39 -8.22
C HIS A 134 7.41 -1.63 -9.59
N GLN A 135 6.86 -2.57 -10.36
CA GLN A 135 7.31 -2.89 -11.71
C GLN A 135 7.04 -1.73 -12.68
N ALA A 136 5.85 -1.12 -12.61
CA ALA A 136 5.48 0.03 -13.45
C ALA A 136 6.41 1.23 -13.20
N ILE A 137 6.77 1.51 -11.94
CA ILE A 137 7.76 2.55 -11.62
C ILE A 137 9.12 2.21 -12.22
N ALA A 138 9.55 0.94 -12.12
CA ALA A 138 10.82 0.52 -12.69
C ALA A 138 10.86 0.75 -14.20
N VAL A 139 9.84 0.31 -14.94
CA VAL A 139 9.75 0.50 -16.42
C VAL A 139 9.69 1.98 -16.77
N ALA A 140 8.86 2.78 -16.09
CA ALA A 140 8.69 4.21 -16.39
C ALA A 140 9.99 5.01 -16.23
N LEU A 141 10.85 4.62 -15.30
CA LEU A 141 12.11 5.29 -14.97
C LEU A 141 13.34 4.66 -15.65
N GLY A 142 13.14 3.76 -16.62
CA GLY A 142 14.21 3.19 -17.44
C GLY A 142 14.91 1.98 -16.84
N GLY A 143 14.30 1.33 -15.87
CA GLY A 143 14.68 0.00 -15.40
C GLY A 143 14.14 -1.10 -16.32
N LYS A 144 14.31 -2.36 -15.92
CA LYS A 144 13.86 -3.52 -16.70
C LYS A 144 13.05 -4.46 -15.81
N VAL A 145 11.96 -4.96 -16.37
CA VAL A 145 11.13 -6.01 -15.78
C VAL A 145 11.17 -7.22 -16.71
N GLU A 146 11.28 -8.39 -16.16
CA GLU A 146 11.29 -9.64 -16.91
C GLU A 146 10.49 -10.69 -16.14
N ARG A 147 9.92 -11.63 -16.88
CA ARG A 147 9.31 -12.82 -16.31
C ARG A 147 10.39 -13.70 -15.69
N SER A 148 10.13 -14.16 -14.47
CA SER A 148 11.08 -15.00 -13.75
C SER A 148 11.30 -16.32 -14.50
N ALA A 149 12.56 -16.71 -14.70
CA ALA A 149 12.91 -18.02 -15.25
C ALA A 149 12.48 -19.19 -14.34
N PHE A 150 12.14 -18.91 -13.08
CA PHE A 150 11.68 -19.89 -12.10
C PHE A 150 10.15 -19.93 -11.97
N GLY A 151 9.42 -19.14 -12.78
CA GLY A 151 7.96 -19.01 -12.71
C GLY A 151 7.49 -18.22 -11.50
N TYR A 152 6.35 -18.61 -10.98
CA TYR A 152 5.69 -17.94 -9.87
C TYR A 152 6.48 -17.98 -8.56
N ASN A 153 6.58 -16.82 -7.92
CA ASN A 153 7.03 -16.67 -6.55
C ASN A 153 5.81 -16.34 -5.67
N VAL A 154 5.40 -17.29 -4.81
CA VAL A 154 4.15 -17.21 -4.05
C VAL A 154 4.37 -17.67 -2.62
N GLY A 155 3.83 -16.94 -1.67
CA GLY A 155 3.90 -17.28 -0.25
C GLY A 155 4.37 -16.13 0.61
N ILE A 156 5.21 -16.41 1.61
CA ILE A 156 5.94 -15.40 2.40
C ILE A 156 7.40 -15.45 2.01
N GLU A 157 7.93 -14.31 1.58
CA GLU A 157 9.35 -14.07 1.36
C GLU A 157 9.88 -13.09 2.41
N GLU A 158 11.08 -13.35 2.88
CA GLU A 158 11.79 -12.46 3.78
C GLU A 158 12.64 -11.47 2.95
N THR A 159 12.23 -10.21 2.94
CA THR A 159 13.02 -9.14 2.29
C THR A 159 14.17 -8.74 3.22
N LEU A 160 15.40 -8.94 2.77
CA LEU A 160 16.61 -8.45 3.41
C LEU A 160 16.87 -7.02 2.96
N TYR A 161 16.84 -6.07 3.90
CA TYR A 161 17.11 -4.65 3.64
C TYR A 161 18.59 -4.34 3.81
N HIS A 162 19.25 -4.02 2.70
CA HIS A 162 20.67 -3.68 2.62
C HIS A 162 20.93 -2.22 2.94
N ASP A 163 19.92 -1.38 2.73
CA ASP A 163 19.97 0.06 2.93
C ASP A 163 18.66 0.56 3.53
N HIS A 164 18.74 1.67 4.26
CA HIS A 164 17.62 2.25 4.96
C HIS A 164 17.55 3.74 4.70
N THR A 165 16.32 4.22 4.60
CA THR A 165 16.00 5.65 4.59
C THR A 165 15.56 6.08 6.00
N ASP A 166 15.51 7.36 6.27
CA ASP A 166 15.11 7.89 7.58
C ASP A 166 13.63 7.64 7.93
N TRP A 167 12.77 7.40 6.95
CA TRP A 167 11.37 7.01 7.19
C TRP A 167 11.19 5.53 7.54
N MET A 168 12.17 4.68 7.27
CA MET A 168 12.12 3.24 7.58
C MET A 168 12.36 2.99 9.08
N THR A 169 11.46 3.49 9.91
CA THR A 169 11.49 3.31 11.36
C THR A 169 10.17 2.71 11.86
N PRO A 170 10.21 1.66 12.72
CA PRO A 170 11.40 1.03 13.31
C PRO A 170 12.29 0.38 12.25
N LYS A 171 13.61 0.49 12.42
CA LYS A 171 14.56 -0.16 11.52
C LYS A 171 14.44 -1.68 11.63
N ARG A 172 14.41 -2.36 10.48
CA ARG A 172 14.40 -3.82 10.38
C ARG A 172 15.41 -4.25 9.32
N GLU A 173 16.24 -5.22 9.65
CA GLU A 173 17.15 -5.82 8.68
C GLU A 173 16.41 -6.78 7.73
N THR A 174 15.39 -7.46 8.24
CA THR A 174 14.53 -8.34 7.45
C THR A 174 13.06 -8.05 7.73
N LEU A 175 12.23 -8.29 6.71
CA LEU A 175 10.78 -8.11 6.81
C LEU A 175 10.07 -9.20 6.00
N PRO A 176 9.46 -10.20 6.67
CA PRO A 176 8.65 -11.20 6.01
C PRO A 176 7.31 -10.60 5.56
N MET A 177 6.99 -10.73 4.28
CA MET A 177 5.73 -10.24 3.69
C MET A 177 5.23 -11.23 2.63
N TYR A 178 3.94 -11.16 2.33
CA TYR A 178 3.35 -11.92 1.25
C TYR A 178 3.90 -11.49 -0.10
N VAL A 179 4.11 -12.46 -0.99
CA VAL A 179 4.44 -12.25 -2.40
C VAL A 179 3.53 -13.12 -3.26
N PHE A 180 3.14 -12.58 -4.42
CA PHE A 180 2.43 -13.30 -5.47
C PHE A 180 2.76 -12.66 -6.81
N HIS A 181 3.79 -13.13 -7.49
CA HIS A 181 4.24 -12.56 -8.75
C HIS A 181 5.03 -13.57 -9.58
N GLU A 182 5.04 -13.37 -10.89
CA GLU A 182 5.93 -14.06 -11.84
C GLU A 182 6.92 -13.05 -12.44
N ASP A 183 6.45 -11.84 -12.75
CA ASP A 183 7.30 -10.76 -13.23
C ASP A 183 8.07 -10.11 -12.07
N GLN A 184 9.30 -9.66 -12.37
CA GLN A 184 10.15 -8.99 -11.39
C GLN A 184 11.08 -7.97 -12.02
N VAL A 185 11.46 -6.96 -11.26
CA VAL A 185 12.47 -5.99 -11.68
C VAL A 185 13.84 -6.68 -11.74
N THR A 186 14.49 -6.65 -12.90
CA THR A 186 15.81 -7.25 -13.13
C THR A 186 16.91 -6.22 -13.32
N GLN A 187 16.55 -4.96 -13.66
CA GLN A 187 17.48 -3.84 -13.73
C GLN A 187 16.91 -2.64 -12.96
N LEU A 188 17.68 -2.15 -12.00
CA LEU A 188 17.32 -0.97 -11.22
C LEU A 188 17.26 0.28 -12.11
N PRO A 189 16.23 1.14 -11.99
CA PRO A 189 16.16 2.38 -12.72
C PRO A 189 17.30 3.34 -12.36
N THR A 190 17.70 4.17 -13.34
CA THR A 190 18.76 5.16 -13.14
C THR A 190 18.41 6.15 -12.02
N GLY A 191 19.35 6.38 -11.11
CA GLY A 191 19.17 7.27 -9.96
C GLY A 191 18.37 6.65 -8.81
N CYS A 192 17.90 5.40 -8.95
CA CYS A 192 17.30 4.66 -7.86
C CYS A 192 18.36 3.95 -7.01
N ARG A 193 18.01 3.72 -5.75
CA ARG A 193 18.82 3.03 -4.77
C ARG A 193 18.14 1.73 -4.37
N LEU A 194 18.84 0.60 -4.47
CA LEU A 194 18.36 -0.68 -3.99
C LEU A 194 18.20 -0.62 -2.46
N LEU A 195 17.03 -0.93 -1.97
CA LEU A 195 16.78 -1.01 -0.52
C LEU A 195 16.78 -2.46 -0.04
N GLY A 196 16.13 -3.36 -0.77
CA GLY A 196 15.97 -4.72 -0.32
C GLY A 196 15.89 -5.75 -1.44
N SER A 197 16.27 -6.97 -1.10
CA SER A 197 16.19 -8.15 -1.95
C SER A 197 15.58 -9.33 -1.21
N THR A 198 15.00 -10.28 -1.95
CA THR A 198 14.65 -11.60 -1.44
C THR A 198 15.54 -12.67 -2.09
N LYS A 199 15.37 -13.90 -1.67
CA LYS A 199 16.09 -15.02 -2.30
C LYS A 199 15.71 -15.18 -3.77
N ALA A 200 14.44 -14.93 -4.13
CA ALA A 200 13.91 -15.10 -5.48
C ALA A 200 13.96 -13.80 -6.29
N CYS A 201 13.87 -12.63 -5.65
CA CYS A 201 13.81 -11.32 -6.30
C CYS A 201 14.97 -10.42 -5.84
N LYS A 202 15.93 -10.14 -6.74
CA LYS A 202 17.11 -9.35 -6.41
C LYS A 202 16.80 -7.87 -6.18
N ILE A 203 15.74 -7.33 -6.78
CA ILE A 203 15.30 -5.94 -6.64
C ILE A 203 13.88 -5.98 -6.10
N ALA A 204 13.75 -6.34 -4.81
CA ALA A 204 12.46 -6.47 -4.15
C ALA A 204 11.94 -5.15 -3.57
N SER A 205 12.83 -4.17 -3.34
CA SER A 205 12.46 -2.83 -2.88
C SER A 205 13.53 -1.83 -3.31
N PHE A 206 13.10 -0.66 -3.78
CA PHE A 206 13.99 0.44 -4.12
C PHE A 206 13.37 1.80 -3.77
N ALA A 207 14.20 2.82 -3.70
CA ALA A 207 13.80 4.21 -3.57
C ALA A 207 14.58 5.10 -4.54
N LYS A 208 14.00 6.28 -4.84
CA LYS A 208 14.69 7.37 -5.54
C LYS A 208 14.51 8.63 -4.73
N GLU A 209 15.62 9.15 -4.20
CA GLU A 209 15.58 10.29 -3.28
C GLU A 209 14.53 10.09 -2.17
N ASP A 210 13.70 11.12 -1.91
CA ASP A 210 12.65 11.10 -0.88
C ASP A 210 11.23 11.04 -1.49
N HIS A 211 11.11 10.80 -2.81
CA HIS A 211 9.82 10.88 -3.51
C HIS A 211 9.37 9.57 -4.18
N ILE A 212 10.24 8.59 -4.36
CA ILE A 212 9.85 7.24 -4.83
C ILE A 212 10.19 6.20 -3.76
N PHE A 213 9.23 5.34 -3.46
CA PHE A 213 9.39 4.17 -2.62
C PHE A 213 8.62 3.00 -3.21
N SER A 214 9.18 1.79 -3.22
CA SER A 214 8.49 0.66 -3.82
C SER A 214 8.85 -0.68 -3.22
N THR A 215 7.95 -1.65 -3.35
CA THR A 215 8.13 -3.05 -2.93
C THR A 215 7.45 -4.01 -3.90
N GLN A 216 8.09 -5.16 -4.14
CA GLN A 216 7.50 -6.29 -4.86
C GLN A 216 6.50 -7.06 -3.99
N SER A 217 6.64 -6.97 -2.67
CA SER A 217 5.80 -7.69 -1.71
C SER A 217 4.48 -6.96 -1.44
N HIS A 218 3.49 -7.68 -0.90
CA HIS A 218 2.15 -7.22 -0.55
C HIS A 218 2.00 -7.00 0.97
N PRO A 219 2.24 -5.80 1.48
CA PRO A 219 2.05 -5.49 2.89
C PRO A 219 0.57 -5.46 3.33
N GLU A 220 -0.34 -5.29 2.38
CA GLU A 220 -1.78 -5.16 2.58
C GLU A 220 -2.54 -6.49 2.64
N PHE A 221 -1.89 -7.61 2.32
CA PHE A 221 -2.56 -8.91 2.33
C PHE A 221 -2.74 -9.44 3.74
N SER A 222 -3.94 -9.98 4.04
CA SER A 222 -4.19 -10.83 5.19
C SER A 222 -3.97 -12.30 4.84
N TYR A 223 -3.89 -13.15 5.87
CA TYR A 223 -3.82 -14.60 5.67
C TYR A 223 -5.03 -15.15 4.93
N GLU A 224 -6.23 -14.64 5.27
CA GLU A 224 -7.50 -15.05 4.67
C GLU A 224 -7.52 -14.71 3.18
N PHE A 225 -7.15 -13.46 2.84
CA PHE A 225 -7.09 -13.01 1.46
C PHE A 225 -6.04 -13.79 0.67
N MET A 226 -4.81 -13.92 1.19
CA MET A 226 -3.74 -14.68 0.53
C MET A 226 -4.13 -16.16 0.32
N SER A 227 -4.81 -16.77 1.29
CA SER A 227 -5.29 -18.16 1.18
C SER A 227 -6.37 -18.29 0.10
N CYS A 228 -7.24 -17.30 -0.05
CA CYS A 228 -8.27 -17.27 -1.08
C CYS A 228 -7.64 -17.16 -2.48
N VAL A 229 -6.77 -16.16 -2.69
CA VAL A 229 -6.10 -15.94 -3.98
C VAL A 229 -5.23 -17.15 -4.37
N LEU A 230 -4.52 -17.74 -3.41
CA LEU A 230 -3.72 -18.95 -3.66
C LEU A 230 -4.61 -20.12 -4.14
N ARG A 231 -5.74 -20.35 -3.48
CA ARG A 231 -6.71 -21.41 -3.88
C ARG A 231 -7.28 -21.13 -5.26
N PHE A 232 -7.63 -19.87 -5.55
CA PHE A 232 -8.21 -19.46 -6.82
C PHE A 232 -7.24 -19.71 -7.99
N ALA A 233 -5.93 -19.44 -7.78
CA ALA A 233 -4.91 -19.54 -8.81
C ALA A 233 -4.09 -20.86 -8.80
N GLU A 234 -4.36 -21.78 -7.88
CA GLU A 234 -3.51 -22.99 -7.70
C GLU A 234 -3.45 -23.89 -8.93
N SER A 235 -4.51 -23.92 -9.77
CA SER A 235 -4.52 -24.69 -11.01
C SER A 235 -3.60 -24.17 -12.10
N GLU A 236 -3.16 -22.92 -12.00
CA GLU A 236 -2.27 -22.25 -12.96
C GLU A 236 -0.78 -22.42 -12.62
N MET A 237 -0.49 -23.01 -11.46
CA MET A 237 0.87 -23.12 -10.93
C MET A 237 1.35 -24.56 -10.79
N PRO A 238 2.67 -24.82 -10.88
CA PRO A 238 3.24 -26.12 -10.57
C PRO A 238 2.93 -26.58 -9.13
N LYS A 239 2.62 -27.86 -8.94
CA LYS A 239 2.23 -28.43 -7.62
C LYS A 239 3.23 -28.12 -6.51
N ASN A 240 4.52 -28.22 -6.79
CA ASN A 240 5.57 -27.93 -5.80
C ASN A 240 5.57 -26.45 -5.35
N VAL A 241 5.21 -25.52 -6.23
CA VAL A 241 5.05 -24.09 -5.89
C VAL A 241 3.84 -23.92 -4.97
N VAL A 242 2.71 -24.52 -5.32
CA VAL A 242 1.48 -24.48 -4.53
C VAL A 242 1.69 -25.06 -3.13
N GLU A 243 2.30 -26.24 -3.04
CA GLU A 243 2.60 -26.90 -1.75
C GLU A 243 3.56 -26.05 -0.89
N GLY A 244 4.58 -25.44 -1.52
CA GLY A 244 5.50 -24.53 -0.85
C GLY A 244 4.80 -23.28 -0.33
N ALA A 245 3.93 -22.69 -1.14
CA ALA A 245 3.13 -21.53 -0.79
C ALA A 245 2.22 -21.81 0.42
N TRP A 246 1.43 -22.91 0.39
CA TRP A 246 0.56 -23.31 1.50
C TRP A 246 1.30 -23.53 2.83
N LYS A 247 2.56 -23.97 2.78
CA LYS A 247 3.39 -24.09 3.97
C LYS A 247 3.88 -22.74 4.47
N SER A 248 4.26 -21.85 3.54
CA SER A 248 4.89 -20.56 3.88
C SER A 248 3.90 -19.53 4.39
N ILE A 249 2.67 -19.45 3.82
CA ILE A 249 1.68 -18.41 4.18
C ILE A 249 1.18 -18.52 5.63
N LYS A 250 1.45 -19.61 6.32
CA LYS A 250 1.12 -19.81 7.75
C LYS A 250 2.12 -19.18 8.71
N LYS A 251 3.24 -18.68 8.19
CA LYS A 251 4.25 -17.99 9.00
C LYS A 251 3.80 -16.55 9.32
N ASP A 252 4.40 -15.99 10.36
CA ASP A 252 4.17 -14.57 10.68
C ASP A 252 4.65 -13.67 9.53
N GLN A 253 3.87 -12.65 9.25
CA GLN A 253 4.19 -11.62 8.28
C GLN A 253 4.16 -10.23 8.95
N HIS A 254 4.93 -9.29 8.45
CA HIS A 254 5.13 -7.99 9.06
C HIS A 254 4.75 -6.82 8.14
N GLY A 255 3.73 -6.98 7.30
CA GLY A 255 3.24 -5.92 6.40
C GLY A 255 2.86 -4.63 7.12
N HIS A 256 2.36 -4.73 8.37
CA HIS A 256 2.05 -3.57 9.19
C HIS A 256 3.28 -2.66 9.47
N ILE A 257 4.48 -3.22 9.59
CA ILE A 257 5.73 -2.44 9.74
C ILE A 257 6.05 -1.69 8.44
N PHE A 258 5.86 -2.36 7.29
CA PHE A 258 6.01 -1.70 5.99
C PHE A 258 4.96 -0.58 5.83
N GLY A 259 3.72 -0.79 6.27
CA GLY A 259 2.67 0.23 6.36
C GLY A 259 3.11 1.45 7.19
N THR A 260 3.80 1.22 8.32
CA THR A 260 4.38 2.31 9.14
C THR A 260 5.44 3.09 8.35
N TRP A 261 6.30 2.41 7.59
CA TRP A 261 7.29 3.08 6.74
C TRP A 261 6.63 3.90 5.64
N CYS A 262 5.58 3.36 4.99
CA CYS A 262 4.82 4.09 3.97
C CYS A 262 4.18 5.38 4.53
N ALA A 263 3.55 5.30 5.70
CA ALA A 263 2.93 6.47 6.33
C ALA A 263 3.96 7.57 6.63
N LYS A 264 5.14 7.19 7.13
CA LYS A 264 6.25 8.12 7.37
C LYS A 264 6.85 8.68 6.08
N PHE A 265 6.96 7.85 5.03
CA PHE A 265 7.38 8.28 3.70
C PHE A 265 6.45 9.38 3.16
N PHE A 266 5.13 9.15 3.16
CA PHE A 266 4.17 10.15 2.71
C PHE A 266 4.22 11.43 3.56
N LYS A 267 4.35 11.31 4.88
CA LYS A 267 4.47 12.47 5.77
C LYS A 267 5.74 13.29 5.50
N LYS A 268 6.85 12.64 5.17
CA LYS A 268 8.10 13.31 4.82
C LYS A 268 7.94 14.12 3.54
N GLY A 269 7.31 13.56 2.52
CA GLY A 269 7.06 14.24 1.25
C GLY A 269 6.26 15.55 1.40
N LEU A 270 5.37 15.65 2.40
CA LEU A 270 4.65 16.89 2.70
C LEU A 270 5.52 18.03 3.25
N ARG A 271 6.70 17.71 3.78
CA ARG A 271 7.61 18.72 4.35
C ARG A 271 8.60 19.24 3.34
N SER A 272 8.75 18.55 2.22
CA SER A 272 9.70 18.84 1.17
C SER A 272 9.07 19.60 -0.02
N ALA A 273 7.74 19.70 -0.04
CA ALA A 273 6.94 20.48 -0.98
C ALA A 273 6.55 21.82 -0.33
#